data_0a1a136d8a6c6c0418404f3f39480fc7
#
_entry.id   0a1a136d8a6c6c0418404f3f39480fc7
#
_cell.length_a   1.000
_cell.length_b   1.000
_cell.length_c   1.000
_cell.angle_alpha   90.00
_cell.angle_beta   90.00
_cell.angle_gamma   90.00
#
_symmetry.space_group_name_H-M   'P 1'
#
loop_
_entity.id
_entity.type
_entity.pdbx_description
1 polymer ?
#
loop_
_entity_poly.entity_id
_entity_poly.type
_entity_poly.pdbx_seq_one_letter_code
_entity_poly.pdbx_strand_id
1 'polypeptide(L)'
;GSRTDGKTVWVATEVFDDTDLPIGNRIDTFLGLTIHEGCHLLYTDFSAYQGLTNRIVKFLENLLEDERIERVLGEQKPGLANFLKASKYYYFDRYVQKMSQKEDQQQLDTFPRLLNCIISLVRYPKTINETDLAEFADTLMQVRPLLTPYPESTAQCIEVAEKIYEIIKEYLK
;
A
#
# COMPACT_ATOMS: atom_id res chain seq x y z
N GLY A 1 6.05 9.99 -8.49
CA GLY A 1 4.89 9.73 -7.61
C GLY A 1 4.74 10.80 -6.54
N SER A 2 3.60 10.82 -5.88
CA SER A 2 3.35 11.69 -4.74
C SER A 2 4.22 11.31 -3.55
N ARG A 3 4.52 12.25 -2.66
CA ARG A 3 5.29 12.02 -1.43
C ARG A 3 5.22 13.20 -0.49
N THR A 4 5.59 12.98 0.78
CA THR A 4 5.85 14.05 1.75
C THR A 4 7.11 13.77 2.55
N ASP A 5 7.72 14.82 3.09
CA ASP A 5 8.86 14.77 4.03
C ASP A 5 8.45 15.19 5.46
N GLY A 6 7.16 15.27 5.72
CA GLY A 6 6.61 15.74 6.99
C GLY A 6 6.45 17.27 7.09
N LYS A 7 6.85 18.00 6.04
CA LYS A 7 6.72 19.48 5.98
C LYS A 7 6.14 19.95 4.65
N THR A 8 6.52 19.29 3.57
CA THR A 8 6.13 19.63 2.20
C THR A 8 5.46 18.44 1.54
N VAL A 9 4.40 18.69 0.81
CA VAL A 9 3.67 17.71 0.01
C VAL A 9 3.98 17.93 -1.46
N TRP A 10 4.41 16.88 -2.15
CA TRP A 10 4.53 16.83 -3.62
C TRP A 10 3.47 15.90 -4.14
N VAL A 11 2.59 16.41 -5.01
CA VAL A 11 1.50 15.60 -5.58
C VAL A 11 1.80 15.34 -7.05
N ALA A 12 1.75 14.08 -7.42
CA ALA A 12 1.91 13.64 -8.80
C ALA A 12 0.74 14.10 -9.67
N THR A 13 1.03 14.61 -10.86
CA THR A 13 0.03 15.13 -11.80
C THR A 13 -0.21 14.21 -13.00
N GLU A 14 0.47 13.09 -13.09
CA GLU A 14 0.41 12.14 -14.20
C GLU A 14 -1.00 11.60 -14.47
N VAL A 15 -1.89 11.66 -13.48
CA VAL A 15 -3.31 11.30 -13.66
C VAL A 15 -4.00 12.19 -14.70
N PHE A 16 -3.53 13.42 -14.89
CA PHE A 16 -4.10 14.33 -15.89
C PHE A 16 -3.69 13.99 -17.32
N ASP A 17 -2.62 13.21 -17.49
CA ASP A 17 -2.18 12.70 -18.81
C ASP A 17 -2.97 11.46 -19.25
N ASP A 18 -3.76 10.86 -18.35
CA ASP A 18 -4.60 9.70 -18.65
C ASP A 18 -5.91 10.13 -19.34
N THR A 19 -5.85 10.22 -20.67
CA THR A 19 -7.00 10.64 -21.48
C THR A 19 -8.14 9.64 -21.50
N ASP A 20 -7.91 8.38 -21.17
CA ASP A 20 -8.93 7.33 -21.12
C ASP A 20 -9.81 7.46 -19.87
N LEU A 21 -9.31 8.18 -18.85
CA LEU A 21 -10.07 8.45 -17.63
C LEU A 21 -10.87 9.75 -17.77
N PRO A 22 -12.20 9.77 -17.50
CA PRO A 22 -13.01 10.99 -17.50
C PRO A 22 -12.41 12.08 -16.59
N ILE A 23 -12.52 13.34 -17.00
CA ILE A 23 -11.90 14.46 -16.28
C ILE A 23 -12.33 14.54 -14.80
N GLY A 24 -13.59 14.23 -14.48
CA GLY A 24 -14.06 14.17 -13.08
C GLY A 24 -13.28 13.14 -12.25
N ASN A 25 -13.06 11.95 -12.83
CA ASN A 25 -12.30 10.90 -12.15
C ASN A 25 -10.82 11.27 -11.98
N ARG A 26 -10.23 12.01 -12.94
CA ARG A 26 -8.86 12.54 -12.79
C ARG A 26 -8.76 13.52 -11.64
N ILE A 27 -9.74 14.41 -11.53
CA ILE A 27 -9.83 15.38 -10.42
C ILE A 27 -9.99 14.65 -9.08
N ASP A 28 -10.92 13.70 -8.99
CA ASP A 28 -11.15 12.92 -7.76
C ASP A 28 -9.90 12.14 -7.35
N THR A 29 -9.19 11.54 -8.31
CA THR A 29 -7.93 10.83 -8.06
C THR A 29 -6.84 11.77 -7.59
N PHE A 30 -6.70 12.94 -8.21
CA PHE A 30 -5.72 13.96 -7.79
C PHE A 30 -6.01 14.49 -6.38
N LEU A 31 -7.28 14.75 -6.07
CA LEU A 31 -7.70 15.12 -4.73
C LEU A 31 -7.42 14.01 -3.72
N GLY A 32 -7.68 12.75 -4.09
CA GLY A 32 -7.37 11.59 -3.27
C GLY A 32 -5.88 11.49 -2.94
N LEU A 33 -5.00 11.71 -3.92
CA LEU A 33 -3.55 11.77 -3.69
C LEU A 33 -3.15 12.91 -2.76
N THR A 34 -3.72 14.10 -2.97
CA THR A 34 -3.43 15.27 -2.13
C THR A 34 -3.86 15.02 -0.69
N ILE A 35 -5.04 14.44 -0.49
CA ILE A 35 -5.57 14.07 0.82
C ILE A 35 -4.69 13.00 1.47
N HIS A 36 -4.26 11.98 0.73
CA HIS A 36 -3.38 10.91 1.21
C HIS A 36 -2.06 11.47 1.75
N GLU A 37 -1.37 12.31 0.97
CA GLU A 37 -0.12 12.96 1.43
C GLU A 37 -0.36 13.90 2.63
N GLY A 38 -1.52 14.55 2.67
CA GLY A 38 -1.95 15.35 3.82
C GLY A 38 -2.19 14.50 5.08
N CYS A 39 -2.66 13.25 4.93
CA CYS A 39 -2.81 12.32 6.05
C CYS A 39 -1.47 11.97 6.69
N HIS A 40 -0.42 11.79 5.90
CA HIS A 40 0.92 11.60 6.45
C HIS A 40 1.36 12.79 7.32
N LEU A 41 1.08 14.03 6.91
CA LEU A 41 1.41 15.20 7.74
C LEU A 41 0.66 15.20 9.08
N LEU A 42 -0.55 14.66 9.12
CA LEU A 42 -1.41 14.69 10.28
C LEU A 42 -1.21 13.51 11.22
N TYR A 43 -0.90 12.34 10.68
CA TYR A 43 -1.02 11.08 11.41
C TYR A 43 0.28 10.26 11.49
N THR A 44 1.30 10.56 10.65
CA THR A 44 2.56 9.81 10.64
C THR A 44 3.58 10.43 11.59
N ASP A 45 4.15 9.61 12.46
CA ASP A 45 5.31 10.00 13.27
C ASP A 45 6.62 9.77 12.48
N PHE A 46 7.09 10.79 11.78
CA PHE A 46 8.33 10.72 11.00
C PHE A 46 9.57 10.47 11.87
N SER A 47 9.52 10.72 13.17
CA SER A 47 10.64 10.43 14.06
C SER A 47 10.86 8.94 14.28
N ALA A 48 9.80 8.13 14.14
CA ALA A 48 9.85 6.67 14.28
C ALA A 48 10.71 5.98 13.20
N TYR A 49 10.95 6.64 12.07
CA TYR A 49 11.78 6.09 10.98
C TYR A 49 13.28 6.16 11.23
N GLN A 50 13.71 6.81 12.31
CA GLN A 50 15.14 6.93 12.62
C GLN A 50 15.77 5.54 12.85
N GLY A 51 16.85 5.26 12.08
CA GLY A 51 17.55 3.98 12.15
C GLY A 51 16.95 2.83 11.34
N LEU A 52 15.78 3.00 10.74
CA LEU A 52 15.22 2.00 9.85
C LEU A 52 16.01 1.95 8.54
N THR A 53 16.80 0.90 8.33
CA THR A 53 17.70 0.75 7.16
C THR A 53 17.25 -0.32 6.17
N ASN A 54 16.56 -1.37 6.63
CA ASN A 54 16.11 -2.47 5.78
C ASN A 54 15.06 -1.99 4.76
N ARG A 55 15.36 -2.13 3.47
CA ARG A 55 14.48 -1.66 2.37
C ARG A 55 13.15 -2.39 2.31
N ILE A 56 13.12 -3.67 2.66
CA ILE A 56 11.88 -4.47 2.63
C ILE A 56 11.00 -4.07 3.80
N VAL A 57 11.59 -3.90 5.00
CA VAL A 57 10.85 -3.41 6.15
C VAL A 57 10.29 -2.02 5.90
N LYS A 58 11.06 -1.12 5.29
CA LYS A 58 10.56 0.20 4.85
C LYS A 58 9.38 0.12 3.90
N PHE A 59 9.45 -0.79 2.94
CA PHE A 59 8.35 -1.00 1.99
C PHE A 59 7.09 -1.52 2.69
N LEU A 60 7.24 -2.54 3.55
CA LEU A 60 6.12 -3.12 4.30
C LEU A 60 5.51 -2.11 5.27
N GLU A 61 6.36 -1.36 5.94
CA GLU A 61 5.94 -0.30 6.85
C GLU A 61 5.12 0.77 6.12
N ASN A 62 5.63 1.29 4.99
CA ASN A 62 4.91 2.27 4.19
C ASN A 62 3.54 1.74 3.71
N LEU A 63 3.49 0.47 3.31
CA LEU A 63 2.24 -0.20 2.93
C LEU A 63 1.22 -0.23 4.10
N LEU A 64 1.70 -0.54 5.30
CA LEU A 64 0.87 -0.60 6.51
C LEU A 64 0.45 0.80 6.98
N GLU A 65 1.37 1.76 6.93
CA GLU A 65 1.11 3.14 7.33
C GLU A 65 0.09 3.82 6.41
N ASP A 66 0.22 3.63 5.10
CA ASP A 66 -0.75 4.12 4.12
C ASP A 66 -2.17 3.63 4.44
N GLU A 67 -2.33 2.34 4.72
CA GLU A 67 -3.64 1.80 5.07
C GLU A 67 -4.13 2.33 6.42
N ARG A 68 -3.24 2.50 7.41
CA ARG A 68 -3.57 3.03 8.73
C ARG A 68 -4.09 4.47 8.65
N ILE A 69 -3.35 5.36 8.01
CA ILE A 69 -3.73 6.77 7.92
C ILE A 69 -5.03 6.98 7.13
N GLU A 70 -5.25 6.18 6.08
CA GLU A 70 -6.50 6.23 5.30
C GLU A 70 -7.70 5.75 6.14
N ARG A 71 -7.53 4.72 6.99
CA ARG A 71 -8.57 4.26 7.92
C ARG A 71 -8.91 5.34 8.94
N VAL A 72 -7.89 5.93 9.57
CA VAL A 72 -8.08 7.02 10.55
C VAL A 72 -8.85 8.19 9.94
N LEU A 73 -8.46 8.63 8.74
CA LEU A 73 -9.19 9.70 8.06
C LEU A 73 -10.61 9.28 7.70
N GLY A 74 -10.80 8.06 7.20
CA GLY A 74 -12.11 7.54 6.81
C GLY A 74 -13.09 7.52 7.97
N GLU A 75 -12.64 7.21 9.18
CA GLU A 75 -13.43 7.26 10.40
C GLU A 75 -13.75 8.71 10.84
N GLN A 76 -12.75 9.59 10.80
CA GLN A 76 -12.90 10.98 11.25
C GLN A 76 -13.61 11.87 10.22
N LYS A 77 -13.42 11.62 8.94
CA LYS A 77 -13.88 12.46 7.82
C LYS A 77 -14.41 11.59 6.67
N PRO A 78 -15.54 10.91 6.86
CA PRO A 78 -16.05 9.94 5.87
C PRO A 78 -16.33 10.58 4.49
N GLY A 79 -16.61 11.88 4.42
CA GLY A 79 -16.75 12.59 3.15
C GLY A 79 -15.48 12.63 2.29
N LEU A 80 -14.31 12.54 2.90
CA LEU A 80 -13.02 12.51 2.19
C LEU A 80 -12.63 11.08 1.77
N ALA A 81 -13.21 10.06 2.38
CA ALA A 81 -12.90 8.66 2.10
C ALA A 81 -13.15 8.27 0.63
N ASN A 82 -14.11 8.92 -0.06
CA ASN A 82 -14.40 8.65 -1.46
C ASN A 82 -13.24 9.08 -2.39
N PHE A 83 -12.57 10.18 -2.09
CA PHE A 83 -11.41 10.64 -2.85
C PHE A 83 -10.21 9.70 -2.62
N LEU A 84 -9.95 9.27 -1.39
CA LEU A 84 -8.93 8.26 -1.10
C LEU A 84 -9.23 6.96 -1.84
N LYS A 85 -10.49 6.54 -1.88
CA LYS A 85 -10.92 5.35 -2.62
C LYS A 85 -10.67 5.51 -4.13
N ALA A 86 -10.96 6.66 -4.71
CA ALA A 86 -10.71 6.93 -6.13
C ALA A 86 -9.22 6.79 -6.49
N SER A 87 -8.32 7.40 -5.72
CA SER A 87 -6.88 7.27 -5.95
C SER A 87 -6.38 5.85 -5.72
N LYS A 88 -6.84 5.17 -4.67
CA LYS A 88 -6.50 3.78 -4.34
C LYS A 88 -6.84 2.82 -5.48
N TYR A 89 -8.05 2.89 -6.04
CA TYR A 89 -8.46 2.05 -7.15
C TYR A 89 -7.74 2.39 -8.45
N TYR A 90 -7.53 3.65 -8.76
CA TYR A 90 -6.78 4.08 -9.93
C TYR A 90 -5.37 3.49 -9.98
N TYR A 91 -4.64 3.53 -8.86
CA TYR A 91 -3.30 2.95 -8.79
C TYR A 91 -3.32 1.43 -8.76
N PHE A 92 -4.34 0.82 -8.15
CA PHE A 92 -4.51 -0.62 -8.16
C PHE A 92 -4.74 -1.16 -9.57
N ASP A 93 -5.66 -0.57 -10.33
CA ASP A 93 -5.95 -0.99 -11.71
C ASP A 93 -4.70 -0.91 -12.59
N ARG A 94 -3.93 0.16 -12.46
CA ARG A 94 -2.66 0.32 -13.18
C ARG A 94 -1.60 -0.69 -12.74
N TYR A 95 -1.55 -1.00 -11.46
CA TYR A 95 -0.67 -2.02 -10.94
C TYR A 95 -1.03 -3.40 -11.52
N VAL A 96 -2.30 -3.79 -11.50
CA VAL A 96 -2.78 -5.04 -12.09
C VAL A 96 -2.49 -5.11 -13.58
N GLN A 97 -2.76 -4.05 -14.35
CA GLN A 97 -2.42 -3.99 -15.78
C GLN A 97 -0.93 -4.19 -16.05
N LYS A 98 -0.06 -3.56 -15.25
CA LYS A 98 1.40 -3.75 -15.38
C LYS A 98 1.85 -5.17 -15.04
N MET A 99 1.20 -5.81 -14.08
CA MET A 99 1.51 -7.19 -13.70
C MET A 99 1.09 -8.16 -14.79
N SER A 100 -0.14 -8.04 -15.33
CA SER A 100 -0.63 -8.88 -16.44
C SER A 100 0.28 -8.80 -17.66
N GLN A 101 0.78 -7.61 -18.01
CA GLN A 101 1.74 -7.45 -19.12
C GLN A 101 3.09 -8.13 -18.87
N LYS A 102 3.49 -8.29 -17.61
CA LYS A 102 4.75 -8.98 -17.25
C LYS A 102 4.58 -10.49 -17.19
N GLU A 103 3.42 -10.98 -16.76
CA GLU A 103 3.10 -12.41 -16.73
C GLU A 103 3.12 -13.03 -18.13
N ASP A 104 2.71 -12.27 -19.15
CA ASP A 104 2.81 -12.68 -20.56
C ASP A 104 4.26 -12.79 -21.08
N GLN A 105 5.26 -12.24 -20.34
CA GLN A 105 6.65 -12.15 -20.80
C GLN A 105 7.65 -12.97 -19.96
N GLN A 106 7.40 -13.22 -18.69
CA GLN A 106 8.25 -14.01 -17.79
C GLN A 106 7.49 -14.45 -16.55
N GLN A 107 7.64 -15.71 -16.16
CA GLN A 107 7.19 -16.22 -14.87
C GLN A 107 7.85 -15.38 -13.75
N LEU A 108 7.05 -14.63 -12.98
CA LEU A 108 7.58 -13.85 -11.87
C LEU A 108 8.24 -14.77 -10.84
N ASP A 109 9.37 -14.34 -10.30
CA ASP A 109 10.02 -15.02 -9.18
C ASP A 109 9.07 -15.14 -7.98
N THR A 110 9.27 -16.14 -7.15
CA THR A 110 8.43 -16.48 -6.00
C THR A 110 8.26 -15.30 -5.04
N PHE A 111 9.34 -14.56 -4.74
CA PHE A 111 9.28 -13.44 -3.79
C PHE A 111 8.39 -12.28 -4.26
N PRO A 112 8.49 -11.75 -5.49
CA PRO A 112 7.54 -10.74 -5.99
C PRO A 112 6.08 -11.18 -5.93
N ARG A 113 5.78 -12.44 -6.23
CA ARG A 113 4.41 -12.99 -6.15
C ARG A 113 3.89 -13.00 -4.71
N LEU A 114 4.69 -13.47 -3.74
CA LEU A 114 4.37 -13.40 -2.32
C LEU A 114 4.15 -11.95 -1.86
N LEU A 115 5.01 -11.03 -2.28
CA LEU A 115 4.87 -9.62 -1.95
C LEU A 115 3.57 -9.02 -2.48
N ASN A 116 3.16 -9.41 -3.70
CA ASN A 116 1.87 -9.04 -4.27
C ASN A 116 0.69 -9.56 -3.43
N CYS A 117 0.79 -10.80 -2.92
CA CYS A 117 -0.22 -11.33 -2.00
C CYS A 117 -0.32 -10.50 -0.71
N ILE A 118 0.82 -10.07 -0.16
CA ILE A 118 0.85 -9.23 1.06
C ILE A 118 0.25 -7.85 0.77
N ILE A 119 0.60 -7.21 -0.36
CA ILE A 119 -0.01 -5.94 -0.78
C ILE A 119 -1.53 -6.08 -0.87
N SER A 120 -1.99 -7.15 -1.54
CA SER A 120 -3.42 -7.42 -1.68
C SER A 120 -4.08 -7.70 -0.32
N LEU A 121 -3.45 -8.47 0.56
CA LEU A 121 -3.97 -8.77 1.89
C LEU A 121 -4.17 -7.50 2.73
N VAL A 122 -3.25 -6.54 2.65
CA VAL A 122 -3.30 -5.28 3.40
C VAL A 122 -4.29 -4.30 2.78
N ARG A 123 -4.19 -4.06 1.48
CA ARG A 123 -4.92 -2.95 0.82
C ARG A 123 -6.10 -3.39 -0.04
N TYR A 124 -6.06 -4.62 -0.61
CA TYR A 124 -7.00 -5.10 -1.61
C TYR A 124 -7.41 -6.56 -1.37
N PRO A 125 -7.96 -6.91 -0.19
CA PRO A 125 -8.11 -8.31 0.25
C PRO A 125 -8.97 -9.20 -0.66
N LYS A 126 -9.76 -8.60 -1.57
CA LYS A 126 -10.60 -9.34 -2.52
C LYS A 126 -9.92 -9.68 -3.84
N THR A 127 -8.65 -9.31 -4.01
CA THR A 127 -7.96 -9.37 -5.31
C THR A 127 -6.83 -10.39 -5.35
N ILE A 128 -6.64 -11.18 -4.27
CA ILE A 128 -5.60 -12.21 -4.24
C ILE A 128 -5.95 -13.31 -5.23
N ASN A 129 -5.01 -13.62 -6.12
CA ASN A 129 -5.12 -14.72 -7.06
C ASN A 129 -5.24 -16.05 -6.30
N GLU A 130 -6.16 -16.93 -6.70
CA GLU A 130 -6.41 -18.21 -6.02
C GLU A 130 -5.18 -19.13 -6.04
N THR A 131 -4.43 -19.15 -7.12
CA THR A 131 -3.20 -19.95 -7.26
C THR A 131 -2.14 -19.51 -6.27
N ASP A 132 -1.88 -18.20 -6.20
CA ASP A 132 -0.91 -17.62 -5.27
C ASP A 132 -1.38 -17.75 -3.81
N LEU A 133 -2.70 -17.62 -3.58
CA LEU A 133 -3.29 -17.84 -2.27
C LEU A 133 -3.07 -19.28 -1.78
N ALA A 134 -3.19 -20.26 -2.67
CA ALA A 134 -2.95 -21.67 -2.33
C ALA A 134 -1.45 -21.93 -2.09
N GLU A 135 -0.56 -21.39 -2.93
CA GLU A 135 0.89 -21.58 -2.83
C GLU A 135 1.45 -20.95 -1.54
N PHE A 136 0.99 -19.75 -1.17
CA PHE A 136 1.49 -19.02 -0.01
C PHE A 136 0.58 -19.12 1.23
N ALA A 137 -0.35 -20.06 1.25
CA ALA A 137 -1.37 -20.19 2.30
C ALA A 137 -0.78 -20.16 3.71
N ASP A 138 0.24 -20.98 3.97
CA ASP A 138 0.88 -21.10 5.29
C ASP A 138 1.56 -19.79 5.71
N THR A 139 2.22 -19.10 4.78
CA THR A 139 2.86 -17.80 5.03
C THR A 139 1.81 -16.73 5.30
N LEU A 140 0.75 -16.67 4.50
CA LEU A 140 -0.33 -15.70 4.66
C LEU A 140 -1.13 -15.93 5.94
N MET A 141 -1.29 -17.20 6.38
CA MET A 141 -1.90 -17.51 7.69
C MET A 141 -1.06 -16.99 8.86
N GLN A 142 0.27 -16.89 8.74
CA GLN A 142 1.14 -16.30 9.75
C GLN A 142 1.09 -14.76 9.73
N VAL A 143 0.95 -14.15 8.55
CA VAL A 143 0.88 -12.69 8.39
C VAL A 143 -0.47 -12.12 8.83
N ARG A 144 -1.58 -12.78 8.50
CA ARG A 144 -2.94 -12.29 8.77
C ARG A 144 -3.22 -11.90 10.23
N PRO A 145 -2.81 -12.68 11.25
CA PRO A 145 -3.02 -12.31 12.65
C PRO A 145 -2.30 -11.03 13.07
N LEU A 146 -1.18 -10.68 12.40
CA LEU A 146 -0.44 -9.45 12.67
C LEU A 146 -1.21 -8.18 12.25
N LEU A 147 -2.23 -8.34 11.42
CA LEU A 147 -3.10 -7.28 10.92
C LEU A 147 -4.43 -7.18 11.70
N THR A 148 -4.58 -7.92 12.82
CA THR A 148 -5.81 -7.94 13.60
C THR A 148 -5.53 -8.03 15.10
N PRO A 149 -5.72 -6.95 15.90
CA PRO A 149 -6.16 -5.62 15.45
C PRO A 149 -5.15 -4.95 14.53
N TYR A 150 -5.62 -4.03 13.71
CA TYR A 150 -4.73 -3.29 12.81
C TYR A 150 -3.85 -2.32 13.63
N PRO A 151 -2.59 -2.06 13.22
CA PRO A 151 -1.71 -1.10 13.91
C PRO A 151 -2.37 0.29 14.09
N GLU A 152 -2.20 0.88 15.27
CA GLU A 152 -2.82 2.18 15.63
C GLU A 152 -1.81 3.35 15.55
N SER A 153 -0.51 3.04 15.43
CA SER A 153 0.55 4.05 15.37
C SER A 153 1.62 3.68 14.35
N THR A 154 2.40 4.68 13.90
CA THR A 154 3.56 4.48 13.02
C THR A 154 4.56 3.47 13.63
N ALA A 155 4.84 3.55 14.93
CA ALA A 155 5.73 2.61 15.61
C ALA A 155 5.21 1.17 15.54
N GLN A 156 3.90 0.96 15.72
CA GLN A 156 3.30 -0.37 15.58
C GLN A 156 3.34 -0.86 14.12
N CYS A 157 3.18 0.02 13.12
CA CYS A 157 3.37 -0.34 11.71
C CYS A 157 4.80 -0.86 11.47
N ILE A 158 5.81 -0.21 12.04
CA ILE A 158 7.22 -0.68 11.96
C ILE A 158 7.37 -2.05 12.60
N GLU A 159 6.87 -2.26 13.82
CA GLU A 159 6.93 -3.56 14.51
C GLU A 159 6.27 -4.69 13.73
N VAL A 160 5.11 -4.41 13.13
CA VAL A 160 4.39 -5.39 12.29
C VAL A 160 5.17 -5.65 11.01
N ALA A 161 5.73 -4.62 10.37
CA ALA A 161 6.57 -4.76 9.18
C ALA A 161 7.81 -5.63 9.44
N GLU A 162 8.48 -5.46 10.59
CA GLU A 162 9.60 -6.30 11.03
C GLU A 162 9.18 -7.76 11.22
N LYS A 163 8.04 -8.00 11.86
CA LYS A 163 7.49 -9.36 12.04
C LYS A 163 7.14 -10.02 10.71
N ILE A 164 6.52 -9.28 9.79
CA ILE A 164 6.24 -9.79 8.44
C ILE A 164 7.54 -10.11 7.72
N TYR A 165 8.54 -9.23 7.78
CA TYR A 165 9.85 -9.47 7.19
C TYR A 165 10.50 -10.76 7.71
N GLU A 166 10.47 -11.02 9.00
CA GLU A 166 11.00 -12.25 9.58
C GLU A 166 10.33 -13.51 9.01
N ILE A 167 9.01 -13.45 8.73
CA ILE A 167 8.26 -14.55 8.11
C ILE A 167 8.67 -14.76 6.66
N ILE A 168 8.87 -13.68 5.89
CA ILE A 168 9.05 -13.76 4.43
C ILE A 168 10.51 -13.78 3.96
N LYS A 169 11.48 -13.48 4.83
CA LYS A 169 12.91 -13.37 4.46
C LYS A 169 13.50 -14.64 3.86
N GLU A 170 12.93 -15.81 4.14
CA GLU A 170 13.36 -17.10 3.55
C GLU A 170 13.14 -17.17 2.05
N TYR A 171 12.20 -16.37 1.51
CA TYR A 171 11.91 -16.28 0.07
C TYR A 171 12.84 -15.31 -0.67
N LEU A 172 13.77 -14.66 0.02
CA LEU A 172 14.76 -13.73 -0.55
C LEU A 172 16.01 -14.44 -1.12
N LYS A 173 16.01 -15.74 -1.17
CA LYS A 173 17.16 -16.56 -1.60
C LYS A 173 17.24 -16.70 -3.10
#